data_18993cd8ff759a265532f1f12ba1204a
#
_entry.id   18993cd8ff759a265532f1f12ba1204a
#
_cell.length_a   1.000
_cell.length_b   1.000
_cell.length_c   1.000
_cell.angle_alpha   90.00
_cell.angle_beta   90.00
_cell.angle_gamma   90.00
#
_symmetry.space_group_name_H-M   'P 1'
#
loop_
_entity.id
_entity.type
_entity.pdbx_description
1 polymer ?
#
loop_
_entity_poly.entity_id
_entity_poly.type
_entity_poly.pdbx_seq_one_letter_code
_entity_poly.pdbx_strand_id
1 'polypeptide(L)'
;MHGPKTLAEKVWEQHVVVPGEGEGDARQPDLIYIDLQLLHEVTSPQAFDGLRLAGRRLRRPDLTVATEDHNVPTVPTVDGTVADPTSRAQLDALHKNCQEFGVPLYPMGNLNQGVVHVIGPQLGLTQPGMTIVCGDSHTSTHGAFGALAFGIGTSEVEHVMATQTLPLKPFKTMSVTVTGEVQPGVTAKDIILAIIAKIGTAGGQGHVIEYRGPVIEKLSMESRMTICNMSIEAGA
;
A
#
# COMPACT_ATOMS: atom_id res chain seq x y z
N MET A 1 -13.23 -8.89 29.61
CA MET A 1 -12.22 -7.78 29.54
C MET A 1 -11.27 -8.16 28.41
N HIS A 2 -11.31 -7.42 27.32
CA HIS A 2 -10.35 -7.63 26.23
C HIS A 2 -8.97 -7.15 26.73
N GLY A 3 -7.94 -7.96 26.54
CA GLY A 3 -6.56 -7.60 26.86
C GLY A 3 -6.06 -6.41 26.02
N PRO A 4 -4.82 -5.93 26.24
CA PRO A 4 -4.23 -4.87 25.43
C PRO A 4 -4.13 -5.33 23.95
N LYS A 5 -4.45 -4.41 23.02
CA LYS A 5 -4.44 -4.66 21.57
C LYS A 5 -3.31 -3.89 20.91
N THR A 6 -2.72 -4.48 19.87
CA THR A 6 -1.78 -3.79 18.98
C THR A 6 -2.50 -2.70 18.17
N LEU A 7 -1.72 -1.79 17.55
CA LEU A 7 -2.29 -0.78 16.66
C LEU A 7 -3.03 -1.44 15.47
N ALA A 8 -2.44 -2.47 14.86
CA ALA A 8 -3.04 -3.20 13.76
C ALA A 8 -4.41 -3.80 14.13
N GLU A 9 -4.52 -4.44 15.31
CA GLU A 9 -5.79 -4.98 15.80
C GLU A 9 -6.84 -3.90 16.04
N LYS A 10 -6.45 -2.73 16.55
CA LYS A 10 -7.35 -1.60 16.77
C LYS A 10 -7.87 -1.04 15.45
N VAL A 11 -6.97 -0.86 14.46
CA VAL A 11 -7.35 -0.39 13.14
C VAL A 11 -8.28 -1.40 12.47
N TRP A 12 -7.93 -2.69 12.51
CA TRP A 12 -8.78 -3.75 11.97
C TRP A 12 -10.20 -3.68 12.50
N GLU A 13 -10.37 -3.69 13.82
CA GLU A 13 -11.68 -3.70 14.47
C GLU A 13 -12.54 -2.47 14.14
N GLN A 14 -11.90 -1.32 13.95
CA GLN A 14 -12.60 -0.08 13.56
C GLN A 14 -13.08 -0.11 12.11
N HIS A 15 -12.52 -0.98 11.27
CA HIS A 15 -12.81 -1.06 9.83
C HIS A 15 -13.65 -2.26 9.43
N VAL A 16 -13.97 -3.17 10.36
CA VAL A 16 -14.86 -4.30 10.08
C VAL A 16 -16.27 -3.79 9.79
N VAL A 17 -16.72 -3.98 8.55
CA VAL A 17 -18.10 -3.66 8.10
C VAL A 17 -19.03 -4.85 8.36
N VAL A 18 -18.54 -6.06 8.02
CA VAL A 18 -19.24 -7.32 8.27
C VAL A 18 -18.23 -8.31 8.85
N PRO A 19 -18.43 -8.80 10.08
CA PRO A 19 -17.55 -9.80 10.65
C PRO A 19 -17.75 -11.15 9.95
N GLY A 20 -16.64 -11.86 9.71
CA GLY A 20 -16.68 -13.22 9.20
C GLY A 20 -17.19 -14.20 10.25
N GLU A 21 -17.94 -15.19 9.79
CA GLU A 21 -18.48 -16.26 10.65
C GLU A 21 -17.48 -17.41 10.81
N GLY A 22 -17.62 -18.17 11.90
CA GLY A 22 -16.79 -19.34 12.19
C GLY A 22 -15.56 -19.03 13.05
N GLU A 23 -14.78 -20.06 13.35
CA GLU A 23 -13.59 -20.00 14.19
C GLU A 23 -12.40 -20.74 13.55
N GLY A 24 -11.19 -20.38 13.95
CA GLY A 24 -9.96 -21.02 13.49
C GLY A 24 -9.77 -20.93 11.97
N ASP A 25 -9.31 -22.00 11.36
CA ASP A 25 -9.05 -22.08 9.92
C ASP A 25 -10.33 -22.02 9.05
N ALA A 26 -11.47 -22.40 9.64
CA ALA A 26 -12.78 -22.36 8.98
C ALA A 26 -13.45 -20.97 9.05
N ARG A 27 -12.84 -19.99 9.75
CA ARG A 27 -13.36 -18.64 9.81
C ARG A 27 -13.40 -18.01 8.43
N GLN A 28 -14.57 -17.47 8.08
CA GLN A 28 -14.75 -16.64 6.88
C GLN A 28 -14.01 -15.31 6.99
N PRO A 29 -13.64 -14.69 5.87
CA PRO A 29 -13.06 -13.35 5.90
C PRO A 29 -13.99 -12.31 6.51
N ASP A 30 -13.42 -11.35 7.23
CA ASP A 30 -14.11 -10.12 7.58
C ASP A 30 -14.20 -9.22 6.34
N LEU A 31 -15.28 -8.46 6.19
CA LEU A 31 -15.36 -7.41 5.17
C LEU A 31 -14.83 -6.12 5.78
N ILE A 32 -13.70 -5.64 5.28
CA ILE A 32 -12.98 -4.47 5.80
C ILE A 32 -13.24 -3.26 4.92
N TYR A 33 -13.57 -2.12 5.51
CA TYR A 33 -13.64 -0.83 4.82
C TYR A 33 -12.23 -0.34 4.48
N ILE A 34 -12.06 0.29 3.31
CA ILE A 34 -10.79 0.85 2.84
C ILE A 34 -10.90 2.37 2.80
N ASP A 35 -10.04 3.07 3.57
CA ASP A 35 -10.06 4.53 3.66
C ASP A 35 -9.41 5.21 2.46
N LEU A 36 -8.38 4.59 1.88
CA LEU A 36 -7.67 5.16 0.72
C LEU A 36 -7.25 4.05 -0.23
N GLN A 37 -7.58 4.23 -1.50
CA GLN A 37 -7.05 3.41 -2.59
C GLN A 37 -6.12 4.24 -3.46
N LEU A 38 -4.87 3.76 -3.61
CA LEU A 38 -3.89 4.35 -4.52
C LEU A 38 -3.83 3.54 -5.81
N LEU A 39 -3.72 4.23 -6.93
CA LEU A 39 -3.66 3.65 -8.26
C LEU A 39 -2.44 4.15 -9.03
N HIS A 40 -1.95 3.30 -9.92
CA HIS A 40 -0.95 3.66 -10.91
C HIS A 40 -1.24 2.95 -12.25
N GLU A 41 -0.47 3.23 -13.28
CA GLU A 41 -0.75 2.82 -14.64
C GLU A 41 -0.62 1.32 -14.92
N VAL A 42 0.11 0.56 -14.08
CA VAL A 42 0.40 -0.86 -14.37
C VAL A 42 -0.76 -1.78 -13.99
N THR A 43 -1.34 -1.63 -12.80
CA THR A 43 -2.35 -2.56 -12.27
C THR A 43 -3.79 -2.07 -12.38
N SER A 44 -4.00 -0.80 -12.70
CA SER A 44 -5.33 -0.20 -12.77
C SER A 44 -6.11 -0.44 -14.08
N PRO A 45 -5.50 -0.59 -15.28
CA PRO A 45 -6.27 -0.66 -16.54
C PRO A 45 -7.31 -1.77 -16.55
N GLN A 46 -6.93 -2.98 -16.14
CA GLN A 46 -7.85 -4.13 -16.10
C GLN A 46 -8.96 -3.95 -15.06
N ALA A 47 -8.67 -3.30 -13.94
CA ALA A 47 -9.68 -3.02 -12.91
C ALA A 47 -10.74 -2.03 -13.43
N PHE A 48 -10.34 -0.99 -14.14
CA PHE A 48 -11.27 -0.08 -14.81
C PHE A 48 -12.10 -0.77 -15.90
N ASP A 49 -11.47 -1.67 -16.68
CA ASP A 49 -12.18 -2.46 -17.68
C ASP A 49 -13.23 -3.38 -17.04
N GLY A 50 -12.90 -4.01 -15.91
CA GLY A 50 -13.85 -4.83 -15.15
C GLY A 50 -15.06 -4.03 -14.69
N LEU A 51 -14.85 -2.83 -14.12
CA LEU A 51 -15.96 -1.92 -13.76
C LEU A 51 -16.84 -1.57 -14.96
N ARG A 52 -16.22 -1.25 -16.10
CA ARG A 52 -16.93 -0.87 -17.34
C ARG A 52 -17.78 -2.03 -17.87
N LEU A 53 -17.20 -3.23 -17.94
CA LEU A 53 -17.90 -4.44 -18.39
C LEU A 53 -19.07 -4.81 -17.47
N ALA A 54 -18.91 -4.59 -16.16
CA ALA A 54 -19.96 -4.84 -15.17
C ALA A 54 -21.00 -3.70 -15.07
N GLY A 55 -20.83 -2.60 -15.81
CA GLY A 55 -21.69 -1.42 -15.74
C GLY A 55 -21.65 -0.72 -14.38
N ARG A 56 -20.55 -0.84 -13.65
CA ARG A 56 -20.37 -0.29 -12.29
C ARG A 56 -19.64 1.05 -12.34
N ARG A 57 -20.00 1.90 -11.40
CA ARG A 57 -19.27 3.15 -11.13
C ARG A 57 -18.26 2.94 -10.02
N LEU A 58 -17.27 3.81 -9.94
CA LEU A 58 -16.40 3.92 -8.79
C LEU A 58 -17.23 4.35 -7.55
N ARG A 59 -17.07 3.63 -6.45
CA ARG A 59 -17.87 3.84 -5.23
C ARG A 59 -17.53 5.16 -4.54
N ARG A 60 -16.23 5.43 -4.37
CA ARG A 60 -15.70 6.60 -3.65
C ARG A 60 -14.52 7.21 -4.42
N PRO A 61 -14.78 7.97 -5.49
CA PRO A 61 -13.71 8.65 -6.22
C PRO A 61 -12.92 9.65 -5.36
N ASP A 62 -13.52 10.17 -4.29
CA ASP A 62 -12.88 11.03 -3.30
C ASP A 62 -11.89 10.31 -2.38
N LEU A 63 -11.94 8.98 -2.29
CA LEU A 63 -11.00 8.14 -1.54
C LEU A 63 -10.07 7.34 -2.46
N THR A 64 -10.00 7.71 -3.73
CA THR A 64 -9.17 7.06 -4.73
C THR A 64 -8.28 8.12 -5.38
N VAL A 65 -6.98 7.86 -5.43
CA VAL A 65 -6.00 8.79 -6.02
C VAL A 65 -5.07 8.02 -6.94
N ALA A 66 -4.78 8.58 -8.11
CA ALA A 66 -3.88 8.00 -9.09
C ALA A 66 -2.64 8.87 -9.31
N THR A 67 -1.52 8.22 -9.61
CA THR A 67 -0.29 8.87 -10.06
C THR A 67 0.35 8.06 -11.19
N GLU A 68 1.08 8.72 -12.05
CA GLU A 68 1.99 8.07 -12.97
C GLU A 68 3.31 7.80 -12.24
N ASP A 69 3.72 6.54 -12.19
CA ASP A 69 4.81 6.09 -11.33
C ASP A 69 5.80 5.14 -12.04
N HIS A 70 5.32 3.97 -12.50
CA HIS A 70 6.17 2.87 -12.93
C HIS A 70 6.74 3.03 -14.35
N ASN A 71 5.98 3.67 -15.25
CA ASN A 71 6.30 3.77 -16.67
C ASN A 71 6.78 5.17 -17.09
N VAL A 72 7.06 6.02 -16.11
CA VAL A 72 7.63 7.35 -16.35
C VAL A 72 9.16 7.27 -16.46
N PRO A 73 9.78 8.01 -17.38
CA PRO A 73 11.23 8.02 -17.50
C PRO A 73 11.87 8.70 -16.29
N THR A 74 12.98 8.14 -15.82
CA THR A 74 13.77 8.69 -14.70
C THR A 74 14.69 9.83 -15.16
N VAL A 75 14.86 10.01 -16.46
CA VAL A 75 15.62 11.13 -17.06
C VAL A 75 14.63 12.05 -17.75
N PRO A 76 14.69 13.37 -17.50
CA PRO A 76 13.83 14.33 -18.20
C PRO A 76 13.95 14.18 -19.73
N THR A 77 12.82 14.03 -20.40
CA THR A 77 12.77 14.02 -21.88
C THR A 77 12.56 15.44 -22.38
N VAL A 78 13.18 15.79 -23.51
CA VAL A 78 13.15 17.16 -24.07
C VAL A 78 11.73 17.64 -24.35
N ASP A 79 10.84 16.71 -24.72
CA ASP A 79 9.47 16.97 -25.11
C ASP A 79 8.42 16.39 -24.15
N GLY A 80 8.86 15.84 -23.01
CA GLY A 80 7.96 15.19 -22.04
C GLY A 80 7.36 13.88 -22.54
N THR A 81 7.87 13.30 -23.65
CA THR A 81 7.33 12.07 -24.21
C THR A 81 7.95 10.82 -23.59
N VAL A 82 7.15 9.75 -23.50
CA VAL A 82 7.62 8.41 -23.13
C VAL A 82 7.92 7.63 -24.42
N ALA A 83 9.19 7.25 -24.59
CA ALA A 83 9.66 6.64 -25.85
C ALA A 83 9.09 5.23 -26.06
N ASP A 84 9.01 4.43 -24.97
CA ASP A 84 8.48 3.07 -25.06
C ASP A 84 6.97 3.07 -25.35
N PRO A 85 6.52 2.40 -26.45
CA PRO A 85 5.11 2.40 -26.84
C PRO A 85 4.19 1.73 -25.81
N THR A 86 4.68 0.69 -25.13
CA THR A 86 3.89 -0.04 -24.12
C THR A 86 3.66 0.82 -22.88
N SER A 87 4.73 1.45 -22.39
CA SER A 87 4.65 2.39 -21.27
C SER A 87 3.71 3.55 -21.58
N ARG A 88 3.83 4.14 -22.78
CA ARG A 88 2.94 5.20 -23.25
C ARG A 88 1.48 4.77 -23.27
N ALA A 89 1.18 3.59 -23.81
CA ALA A 89 -0.19 3.07 -23.88
C ALA A 89 -0.81 2.87 -22.48
N GLN A 90 -0.01 2.47 -21.48
CA GLN A 90 -0.47 2.32 -20.11
C GLN A 90 -0.74 3.68 -19.43
N LEU A 91 0.13 4.67 -19.65
CA LEU A 91 -0.09 6.04 -19.19
C LEU A 91 -1.34 6.67 -19.82
N ASP A 92 -1.50 6.54 -21.14
CA ASP A 92 -2.69 7.01 -21.87
C ASP A 92 -3.97 6.35 -21.35
N ALA A 93 -3.92 5.05 -21.05
CA ALA A 93 -5.03 4.32 -20.46
C ALA A 93 -5.38 4.84 -19.06
N LEU A 94 -4.37 5.13 -18.22
CA LEU A 94 -4.59 5.71 -16.89
C LEU A 94 -5.27 7.08 -16.98
N HIS A 95 -4.79 7.96 -17.86
CA HIS A 95 -5.41 9.26 -18.10
C HIS A 95 -6.88 9.15 -18.51
N LYS A 96 -7.16 8.34 -19.51
CA LYS A 96 -8.52 8.11 -20.00
C LYS A 96 -9.43 7.57 -18.91
N ASN A 97 -8.96 6.56 -18.18
CA ASN A 97 -9.74 5.93 -17.12
C ASN A 97 -10.00 6.90 -15.95
N CYS A 98 -8.99 7.63 -15.50
CA CYS A 98 -9.17 8.62 -14.43
C CYS A 98 -10.15 9.72 -14.82
N GLN A 99 -10.10 10.19 -16.07
CA GLN A 99 -11.05 11.17 -16.60
C GLN A 99 -12.48 10.60 -16.63
N GLU A 100 -12.66 9.37 -17.12
CA GLU A 100 -13.97 8.71 -17.26
C GLU A 100 -14.62 8.45 -15.89
N PHE A 101 -13.83 7.99 -14.91
CA PHE A 101 -14.34 7.58 -13.60
C PHE A 101 -14.24 8.67 -12.51
N GLY A 102 -13.69 9.84 -12.85
CA GLY A 102 -13.59 10.99 -11.94
C GLY A 102 -12.53 10.81 -10.85
N VAL A 103 -11.45 10.07 -11.13
CA VAL A 103 -10.34 9.85 -10.19
C VAL A 103 -9.33 11.00 -10.31
N PRO A 104 -8.94 11.66 -9.20
CA PRO A 104 -7.82 12.59 -9.20
C PRO A 104 -6.54 11.92 -9.67
N LEU A 105 -5.87 12.51 -10.66
CA LEU A 105 -4.62 12.01 -11.24
C LEU A 105 -3.50 13.04 -11.08
N TYR A 106 -2.34 12.60 -10.62
CA TYR A 106 -1.08 13.34 -10.66
C TYR A 106 -0.19 12.81 -11.80
N PRO A 107 -0.29 13.39 -13.01
CA PRO A 107 0.46 12.93 -14.16
C PRO A 107 1.88 13.47 -14.18
N MET A 108 2.72 12.91 -15.03
CA MET A 108 4.07 13.36 -15.31
C MET A 108 4.09 14.87 -15.61
N GLY A 109 5.00 15.58 -14.95
CA GLY A 109 5.09 17.05 -15.02
C GLY A 109 4.21 17.80 -14.02
N ASN A 110 3.31 17.14 -13.29
CA ASN A 110 2.61 17.74 -12.15
C ASN A 110 3.55 17.84 -10.95
N LEU A 111 3.47 18.93 -10.18
CA LEU A 111 4.33 19.14 -8.98
C LEU A 111 4.11 18.09 -7.89
N ASN A 112 2.95 17.46 -7.87
CA ASN A 112 2.58 16.42 -6.89
C ASN A 112 2.75 14.99 -7.43
N GLN A 113 3.25 14.84 -8.68
CA GLN A 113 3.54 13.52 -9.24
C GLN A 113 4.78 12.92 -8.59
N GLY A 114 4.77 11.62 -8.37
CA GLY A 114 5.90 10.88 -7.82
C GLY A 114 5.55 9.44 -7.53
N VAL A 115 6.49 8.73 -6.91
CA VAL A 115 6.29 7.34 -6.47
C VAL A 115 5.04 7.24 -5.61
N VAL A 116 4.16 6.32 -5.93
CA VAL A 116 2.81 6.20 -5.33
C VAL A 116 2.83 6.14 -3.80
N HIS A 117 3.83 5.47 -3.20
CA HIS A 117 3.97 5.35 -1.75
C HIS A 117 4.68 6.55 -1.10
N VAL A 118 5.19 7.48 -1.89
CA VAL A 118 5.79 8.73 -1.42
C VAL A 118 4.77 9.86 -1.46
N ILE A 119 3.97 9.96 -2.54
CA ILE A 119 2.98 11.04 -2.66
C ILE A 119 1.88 10.95 -1.60
N GLY A 120 1.48 9.73 -1.19
CA GLY A 120 0.48 9.55 -0.14
C GLY A 120 0.84 10.29 1.14
N PRO A 121 1.98 10.02 1.77
CA PRO A 121 2.47 10.77 2.92
C PRO A 121 2.74 12.24 2.64
N GLN A 122 3.40 12.56 1.52
CA GLN A 122 3.83 13.91 1.18
C GLN A 122 2.65 14.87 1.02
N LEU A 123 1.55 14.39 0.46
CA LEU A 123 0.31 15.16 0.27
C LEU A 123 -0.64 15.08 1.48
N GLY A 124 -0.25 14.41 2.56
CA GLY A 124 -1.08 14.24 3.75
C GLY A 124 -2.26 13.28 3.55
N LEU A 125 -2.26 12.47 2.50
CA LEU A 125 -3.30 11.48 2.24
C LEU A 125 -3.18 10.26 3.16
N THR A 126 -1.96 9.90 3.54
CA THR A 126 -1.68 8.83 4.51
C THR A 126 -1.78 9.37 5.92
N GLN A 127 -2.69 8.81 6.73
CA GLN A 127 -2.89 9.20 8.11
C GLN A 127 -2.82 7.99 9.05
N PRO A 128 -2.44 8.16 10.32
CA PRO A 128 -2.46 7.08 11.30
C PRO A 128 -3.87 6.49 11.47
N GLY A 129 -3.96 5.18 11.57
CA GLY A 129 -5.22 4.49 11.79
C GLY A 129 -6.05 4.23 10.55
N MET A 130 -5.60 4.62 9.36
CA MET A 130 -6.26 4.32 8.09
C MET A 130 -5.96 2.91 7.59
N THR A 131 -6.86 2.39 6.77
CA THR A 131 -6.63 1.25 5.88
C THR A 131 -6.30 1.77 4.48
N ILE A 132 -5.16 1.36 3.92
CA ILE A 132 -4.67 1.84 2.62
C ILE A 132 -4.32 0.65 1.73
N VAL A 133 -4.80 0.64 0.49
CA VAL A 133 -4.48 -0.40 -0.48
C VAL A 133 -4.01 0.19 -1.81
N CYS A 134 -3.18 -0.57 -2.49
CA CYS A 134 -2.70 -0.28 -3.84
C CYS A 134 -2.43 -1.58 -4.57
N GLY A 135 -2.50 -1.58 -5.89
CA GLY A 135 -2.06 -2.68 -6.73
C GLY A 135 -0.53 -2.80 -6.84
N ASP A 136 0.19 -2.44 -5.79
CA ASP A 136 1.65 -2.48 -5.67
C ASP A 136 2.06 -3.21 -4.40
N SER A 137 3.06 -4.08 -4.50
CA SER A 137 3.53 -4.92 -3.39
C SER A 137 4.13 -4.11 -2.23
N HIS A 138 4.69 -2.92 -2.49
CA HIS A 138 5.35 -2.08 -1.49
C HIS A 138 4.40 -1.13 -0.73
N THR A 139 3.10 -1.38 -0.78
CA THR A 139 2.08 -0.57 -0.09
C THR A 139 2.27 -0.54 1.44
N SER A 140 2.93 -1.54 2.02
CA SER A 140 3.32 -1.57 3.44
C SER A 140 4.17 -0.37 3.88
N THR A 141 4.75 0.40 2.93
CA THR A 141 5.46 1.66 3.21
C THR A 141 4.65 2.62 4.09
N HIS A 142 3.33 2.68 3.87
CA HIS A 142 2.43 3.56 4.64
C HIS A 142 2.30 3.15 6.12
N GLY A 143 2.72 1.93 6.47
CA GLY A 143 2.81 1.46 7.85
C GLY A 143 3.75 2.30 8.72
N ALA A 144 4.76 2.96 8.12
CA ALA A 144 5.64 3.90 8.82
C ALA A 144 4.88 5.06 9.49
N PHE A 145 3.70 5.38 8.98
CA PHE A 145 2.82 6.44 9.47
C PHE A 145 1.67 5.90 10.34
N GLY A 146 1.69 4.62 10.68
CA GLY A 146 0.65 4.00 11.51
C GLY A 146 -0.64 3.64 10.74
N ALA A 147 -0.58 3.52 9.42
CA ALA A 147 -1.66 2.97 8.61
C ALA A 147 -1.54 1.44 8.51
N LEU A 148 -2.66 0.75 8.43
CA LEU A 148 -2.73 -0.66 8.02
C LEU A 148 -2.78 -0.70 6.50
N ALA A 149 -1.63 -0.94 5.87
CA ALA A 149 -1.46 -0.77 4.44
C ALA A 149 -0.83 -2.02 3.80
N PHE A 150 -1.39 -2.47 2.69
CA PHE A 150 -0.94 -3.68 2.01
C PHE A 150 -1.27 -3.68 0.52
N GLY A 151 -0.44 -4.39 -0.25
CA GLY A 151 -0.63 -4.60 -1.67
C GLY A 151 -1.77 -5.58 -1.95
N ILE A 152 -2.52 -5.35 -3.03
CA ILE A 152 -3.64 -6.18 -3.47
C ILE A 152 -3.52 -6.53 -4.95
N GLY A 153 -4.10 -7.65 -5.34
CA GLY A 153 -4.14 -8.07 -6.74
C GLY A 153 -5.12 -7.24 -7.58
N THR A 154 -4.96 -7.27 -8.90
CA THR A 154 -5.78 -6.47 -9.85
C THR A 154 -7.29 -6.68 -9.69
N SER A 155 -7.73 -7.93 -9.43
CA SER A 155 -9.16 -8.22 -9.19
C SER A 155 -9.66 -7.61 -7.89
N GLU A 156 -8.79 -7.52 -6.86
CA GLU A 156 -9.09 -6.87 -5.60
C GLU A 156 -9.10 -5.34 -5.75
N VAL A 157 -8.23 -4.78 -6.62
CA VAL A 157 -8.29 -3.36 -6.99
C VAL A 157 -9.66 -3.02 -7.56
N GLU A 158 -10.16 -3.82 -8.52
CA GLU A 158 -11.52 -3.66 -9.08
C GLU A 158 -12.59 -3.75 -7.98
N HIS A 159 -12.47 -4.75 -7.10
CA HIS A 159 -13.42 -4.95 -6.00
C HIS A 159 -13.49 -3.72 -5.08
N VAL A 160 -12.34 -3.19 -4.66
CA VAL A 160 -12.29 -1.99 -3.81
C VAL A 160 -12.82 -0.77 -4.54
N MET A 161 -12.51 -0.59 -5.83
CA MET A 161 -13.10 0.47 -6.66
C MET A 161 -14.62 0.42 -6.68
N ALA A 162 -15.19 -0.80 -6.78
CA ALA A 162 -16.63 -1.01 -6.85
C ALA A 162 -17.35 -0.86 -5.49
N THR A 163 -16.71 -1.22 -4.39
CA THR A 163 -17.38 -1.42 -3.09
C THR A 163 -16.81 -0.59 -1.95
N GLN A 164 -15.56 -0.12 -2.05
CA GLN A 164 -14.74 0.48 -1.00
C GLN A 164 -14.49 -0.47 0.17
N THR A 165 -14.56 -1.76 -0.06
CA THR A 165 -14.33 -2.81 0.93
C THR A 165 -13.48 -3.94 0.36
N LEU A 166 -12.92 -4.77 1.25
CA LEU A 166 -12.16 -5.95 0.86
C LEU A 166 -12.41 -7.09 1.84
N PRO A 167 -12.71 -8.32 1.36
CA PRO A 167 -12.83 -9.49 2.24
C PRO A 167 -11.43 -10.01 2.60
N LEU A 168 -11.09 -9.99 3.88
CA LEU A 168 -9.77 -10.38 4.40
C LEU A 168 -9.89 -11.24 5.65
N LYS A 169 -8.98 -12.20 5.82
CA LYS A 169 -8.78 -12.87 7.11
C LYS A 169 -7.91 -11.99 8.01
N PRO A 170 -8.18 -11.94 9.33
CA PRO A 170 -7.36 -11.18 10.26
C PRO A 170 -5.89 -11.60 10.21
N PHE A 171 -4.99 -10.63 10.13
CA PHE A 171 -3.55 -10.86 10.22
C PHE A 171 -3.14 -11.23 11.63
N LYS A 172 -2.09 -12.03 11.74
CA LYS A 172 -1.36 -12.18 13.00
C LYS A 172 -0.47 -10.96 13.24
N THR A 173 -0.02 -10.74 14.46
CA THR A 173 0.94 -9.69 14.79
C THR A 173 2.29 -10.29 15.13
N MET A 174 3.37 -9.67 14.63
CA MET A 174 4.75 -10.03 14.91
C MET A 174 5.48 -8.80 15.45
N SER A 175 6.25 -8.94 16.52
CA SER A 175 7.10 -7.89 17.05
C SER A 175 8.56 -8.16 16.69
N VAL A 176 9.21 -7.20 16.02
CA VAL A 176 10.64 -7.21 15.73
C VAL A 176 11.31 -6.07 16.51
N THR A 177 12.08 -6.43 17.55
CA THR A 177 12.78 -5.46 18.38
C THR A 177 14.24 -5.36 17.97
N VAL A 178 14.68 -4.16 17.54
CA VAL A 178 16.07 -3.89 17.15
C VAL A 178 16.77 -3.14 18.29
N THR A 179 17.82 -3.78 18.84
CA THR A 179 18.58 -3.28 19.99
C THR A 179 20.05 -3.10 19.63
N GLY A 180 20.80 -2.44 20.50
CA GLY A 180 22.23 -2.16 20.33
C GLY A 180 22.47 -0.79 19.70
N GLU A 181 23.62 -0.62 19.08
CA GLU A 181 24.06 0.60 18.44
C GLU A 181 24.31 0.36 16.95
N VAL A 182 23.83 1.29 16.14
CA VAL A 182 24.07 1.26 14.69
C VAL A 182 25.48 1.75 14.41
N GLN A 183 26.27 0.93 13.73
CA GLN A 183 27.64 1.27 13.37
C GLN A 183 27.66 2.35 12.25
N PRO A 184 28.71 3.19 12.20
CA PRO A 184 28.88 4.15 11.11
C PRO A 184 28.79 3.48 9.73
N GLY A 185 28.00 4.07 8.82
CA GLY A 185 27.79 3.56 7.46
C GLY A 185 26.63 2.56 7.33
N VAL A 186 26.05 2.07 8.42
CA VAL A 186 24.84 1.22 8.38
C VAL A 186 23.60 2.07 8.19
N THR A 187 22.77 1.69 7.22
CA THR A 187 21.52 2.36 6.86
C THR A 187 20.29 1.56 7.27
N ALA A 188 19.11 2.13 7.17
CA ALA A 188 17.85 1.41 7.40
C ALA A 188 17.67 0.21 6.46
N LYS A 189 18.22 0.30 5.23
CA LYS A 189 18.20 -0.80 4.26
C LYS A 189 19.03 -1.99 4.75
N ASP A 190 20.17 -1.75 5.35
CA ASP A 190 21.00 -2.82 5.92
C ASP A 190 20.30 -3.49 7.09
N ILE A 191 19.59 -2.71 7.92
CA ILE A 191 18.81 -3.22 9.06
C ILE A 191 17.71 -4.16 8.56
N ILE A 192 16.89 -3.73 7.61
CA ILE A 192 15.79 -4.57 7.12
C ILE A 192 16.32 -5.79 6.37
N LEU A 193 17.39 -5.68 5.59
CA LEU A 193 18.02 -6.82 4.94
C LEU A 193 18.54 -7.85 5.94
N ALA A 194 19.14 -7.40 7.06
CA ALA A 194 19.56 -8.28 8.14
C ALA A 194 18.36 -8.98 8.82
N ILE A 195 17.23 -8.29 9.00
CA ILE A 195 16.01 -8.88 9.53
C ILE A 195 15.48 -9.95 8.57
N ILE A 196 15.36 -9.64 7.27
CA ILE A 196 14.92 -10.59 6.23
C ILE A 196 15.83 -11.81 6.19
N ALA A 197 17.15 -11.60 6.21
CA ALA A 197 18.11 -12.69 6.25
C ALA A 197 17.93 -13.62 7.46
N LYS A 198 17.51 -13.06 8.60
CA LYS A 198 17.29 -13.80 9.85
C LYS A 198 15.98 -14.57 9.87
N ILE A 199 14.86 -13.97 9.39
CA ILE A 199 13.52 -14.59 9.47
C ILE A 199 13.15 -15.36 8.19
N GLY A 200 13.86 -15.10 7.09
CA GLY A 200 13.59 -15.66 5.75
C GLY A 200 12.52 -14.88 4.97
N THR A 201 12.46 -15.15 3.65
CA THR A 201 11.54 -14.47 2.72
C THR A 201 10.05 -14.81 2.93
N ALA A 202 9.72 -15.79 3.75
CA ALA A 202 8.35 -16.15 4.13
C ALA A 202 8.10 -15.97 5.65
N GLY A 203 9.09 -15.44 6.39
CA GLY A 203 9.01 -15.36 7.85
C GLY A 203 7.92 -14.44 8.38
N GLY A 204 7.54 -13.43 7.59
CA GLY A 204 6.46 -12.48 7.90
C GLY A 204 5.09 -12.84 7.31
N GLN A 205 4.97 -13.95 6.57
CA GLN A 205 3.74 -14.28 5.87
C GLN A 205 2.52 -14.34 6.80
N GLY A 206 1.47 -13.61 6.45
CA GLY A 206 0.23 -13.53 7.23
C GLY A 206 0.35 -12.72 8.51
N HIS A 207 1.41 -11.91 8.67
CA HIS A 207 1.63 -11.05 9.82
C HIS A 207 1.67 -9.57 9.43
N VAL A 208 1.22 -8.74 10.37
CA VAL A 208 1.61 -7.32 10.45
C VAL A 208 2.83 -7.24 11.38
N ILE A 209 3.93 -6.68 10.91
CA ILE A 209 5.16 -6.55 11.69
C ILE A 209 5.19 -5.20 12.39
N GLU A 210 5.35 -5.22 13.72
CA GLU A 210 5.63 -4.05 14.53
C GLU A 210 7.14 -3.94 14.76
N TYR A 211 7.79 -2.98 14.12
CA TYR A 211 9.20 -2.67 14.33
C TYR A 211 9.35 -1.73 15.54
N ARG A 212 10.20 -2.11 16.48
CA ARG A 212 10.33 -1.41 17.76
C ARG A 212 11.75 -1.47 18.33
N GLY A 213 11.97 -0.74 19.39
CA GLY A 213 13.23 -0.69 20.12
C GLY A 213 14.06 0.56 19.83
N PRO A 214 15.13 0.78 20.63
CA PRO A 214 15.88 2.05 20.65
C PRO A 214 16.53 2.41 19.31
N VAL A 215 16.83 1.44 18.46
CA VAL A 215 17.35 1.71 17.11
C VAL A 215 16.25 2.28 16.23
N ILE A 216 15.06 1.65 16.21
CA ILE A 216 13.91 2.09 15.38
C ILE A 216 13.42 3.48 15.80
N GLU A 217 13.38 3.75 17.10
CA GLU A 217 12.95 5.03 17.66
C GLU A 217 13.81 6.23 17.23
N LYS A 218 15.10 5.98 16.97
CA LYS A 218 16.06 7.00 16.52
C LYS A 218 16.06 7.23 14.99
N LEU A 219 15.42 6.35 14.21
CA LEU A 219 15.38 6.47 12.75
C LEU A 219 14.53 7.66 12.31
N SER A 220 14.96 8.29 11.22
CA SER A 220 14.13 9.27 10.51
C SER A 220 12.87 8.61 9.93
N MET A 221 11.87 9.40 9.53
CA MET A 221 10.65 8.87 8.92
C MET A 221 10.96 8.14 7.61
N GLU A 222 11.85 8.67 6.77
CA GLU A 222 12.28 8.05 5.52
C GLU A 222 12.96 6.70 5.77
N SER A 223 13.75 6.61 6.83
CA SER A 223 14.36 5.35 7.25
C SER A 223 13.32 4.33 7.73
N ARG A 224 12.28 4.77 8.45
CA ARG A 224 11.16 3.90 8.82
C ARG A 224 10.34 3.47 7.61
N MET A 225 10.12 4.37 6.64
CA MET A 225 9.51 4.03 5.36
C MET A 225 10.29 2.93 4.63
N THR A 226 11.63 3.01 4.61
CA THR A 226 12.48 1.98 4.01
C THR A 226 12.27 0.62 4.66
N ILE A 227 12.19 0.55 5.99
CA ILE A 227 11.96 -0.70 6.72
C ILE A 227 10.57 -1.26 6.40
N CYS A 228 9.53 -0.44 6.48
CA CYS A 228 8.16 -0.85 6.17
C CYS A 228 8.01 -1.25 4.70
N ASN A 229 8.61 -0.51 3.77
CA ASN A 229 8.62 -0.80 2.34
C ASN A 229 9.11 -2.21 2.05
N MET A 230 10.24 -2.58 2.62
CA MET A 230 10.87 -3.88 2.38
C MET A 230 10.30 -5.03 3.24
N SER A 231 9.25 -4.81 4.02
CA SER A 231 8.57 -5.87 4.78
C SER A 231 7.98 -6.94 3.86
N ILE A 232 7.56 -6.57 2.65
CA ILE A 232 7.06 -7.50 1.64
C ILE A 232 8.12 -8.54 1.23
N GLU A 233 9.41 -8.20 1.29
CA GLU A 233 10.49 -9.14 0.99
C GLU A 233 10.60 -10.26 2.04
N ALA A 234 10.01 -10.05 3.22
CA ALA A 234 9.81 -11.08 4.24
C ALA A 234 8.42 -11.75 4.15
N GLY A 235 7.58 -11.35 3.21
CA GLY A 235 6.24 -11.87 3.00
C GLY A 235 5.15 -11.24 3.89
N ALA A 236 5.44 -10.12 4.56
CA ALA A 236 4.51 -9.41 5.44
C ALA A 236 3.69 -8.35 4.69
#